data_f9372478f68c04d4815031176ec44db0
#
_entry.id   f9372478f68c04d4815031176ec44db0
#
_cell.length_a   1.000
_cell.length_b   1.000
_cell.length_c   1.000
_cell.angle_alpha   90.00
_cell.angle_beta   90.00
_cell.angle_gamma   90.00
#
_symmetry.space_group_name_H-M   'P 1'
#
loop_
_entity.id
_entity.type
_entity.pdbx_description
1 polymer ?
#
loop_
_entity_poly.entity_id
_entity_poly.type
_entity_poly.pdbx_seq_one_letter_code
_entity_poly.pdbx_strand_id
1 'polypeptide(L)'
;MNVLKKLYDKRPIWFAIAWIIAYCVLLSIGDELSALIGIEKSVTLVIGIILSAILLLFMKENGLFADYGLCAPKASAKSMLYYIPILVMLTANLWYGVILNYGALETVLYILAMLCVGFLEEVIFRGLLFEAMRKDSVKAAIIVSSVTFGIGHIINLINGSGAELLPNLLQVVYATAAGFMFVMMYYKSKSLIVCIIAHGTFNALSVFANEANATEEMRILSAILLTVITGSYALYLALSMKGKMNTDLT
;
A
#
# COMPACT_ATOMS: atom_id res chain seq x y z
N MET A 1 -14.27 21.35 4.21
CA MET A 1 -12.98 21.42 3.54
C MET A 1 -11.99 22.43 4.12
N ASN A 2 -12.38 23.60 4.55
CA ASN A 2 -11.46 24.59 5.16
C ASN A 2 -10.63 24.07 6.35
N VAL A 3 -11.17 23.19 7.19
CA VAL A 3 -10.46 22.64 8.37
C VAL A 3 -9.38 21.66 7.92
N LEU A 4 -9.69 20.76 6.98
CA LEU A 4 -8.74 19.80 6.42
C LEU A 4 -7.60 20.52 5.71
N LYS A 5 -7.91 21.53 4.89
CA LYS A 5 -6.91 22.34 4.23
C LYS A 5 -6.01 23.08 5.21
N LYS A 6 -6.57 23.67 6.26
CA LYS A 6 -5.78 24.37 7.29
C LYS A 6 -4.83 23.44 8.04
N LEU A 7 -5.26 22.19 8.32
CA LEU A 7 -4.39 21.18 8.93
C LEU A 7 -3.29 20.75 7.96
N TYR A 8 -3.64 20.49 6.71
CA TYR A 8 -2.70 20.16 5.64
C TYR A 8 -1.61 21.23 5.45
N ASP A 9 -2.01 22.51 5.32
CA ASP A 9 -1.09 23.62 5.07
C ASP A 9 -0.16 23.89 6.26
N LYS A 10 -0.65 23.77 7.51
CA LYS A 10 0.11 24.10 8.71
C LYS A 10 0.87 22.93 9.33
N ARG A 11 0.38 21.72 9.17
CA ARG A 11 0.87 20.52 9.85
C ARG A 11 0.74 19.27 8.95
N PRO A 12 1.45 19.21 7.80
CA PRO A 12 1.24 18.14 6.81
C PRO A 12 1.53 16.74 7.36
N ILE A 13 2.49 16.57 8.27
CA ILE A 13 2.77 15.27 8.91
C ILE A 13 1.58 14.85 9.78
N TRP A 14 1.02 15.75 10.58
CA TRP A 14 -0.16 15.45 11.39
C TRP A 14 -1.41 15.17 10.55
N PHE A 15 -1.51 15.81 9.39
CA PHE A 15 -2.54 15.49 8.40
C PHE A 15 -2.41 14.06 7.89
N ALA A 16 -1.18 13.63 7.53
CA ALA A 16 -0.91 12.26 7.10
C ALA A 16 -1.21 11.24 8.23
N ILE A 17 -0.77 11.53 9.47
CA ILE A 17 -1.05 10.66 10.63
C ILE A 17 -2.55 10.54 10.88
N ALA A 18 -3.30 11.63 10.79
CA ALA A 18 -4.76 11.59 10.95
C ALA A 18 -5.43 10.71 9.89
N TRP A 19 -4.93 10.74 8.65
CA TRP A 19 -5.40 9.85 7.59
C TRP A 19 -5.02 8.39 7.82
N ILE A 20 -3.82 8.10 8.33
CA ILE A 20 -3.43 6.73 8.71
C ILE A 20 -4.38 6.18 9.77
N ILE A 21 -4.63 6.96 10.83
CA ILE A 21 -5.53 6.55 11.91
C ILE A 21 -6.97 6.35 11.38
N ALA A 22 -7.48 7.31 10.63
CA ALA A 22 -8.83 7.23 10.06
C ALA A 22 -8.98 6.02 9.15
N TYR A 23 -8.00 5.77 8.28
CA TYR A 23 -7.94 4.61 7.40
C TYR A 23 -7.98 3.30 8.19
N CYS A 24 -7.05 3.12 9.14
CA CYS A 24 -6.97 1.91 9.95
C CYS A 24 -8.27 1.65 10.74
N VAL A 25 -8.77 2.65 11.46
CA VAL A 25 -9.96 2.50 12.31
C VAL A 25 -11.21 2.25 11.48
N LEU A 26 -11.45 3.04 10.44
CA LEU A 26 -12.69 2.96 9.67
C LEU A 26 -12.76 1.68 8.82
N LEU A 27 -11.65 1.22 8.22
CA LEU A 27 -11.66 -0.04 7.49
C LEU A 27 -11.76 -1.24 8.41
N SER A 28 -11.15 -1.22 9.61
CA SER A 28 -11.34 -2.27 10.62
C SER A 28 -12.81 -2.37 11.07
N ILE A 29 -13.46 -1.23 11.32
CA ILE A 29 -14.91 -1.19 11.58
C ILE A 29 -15.69 -1.74 10.40
N GLY A 30 -15.29 -1.40 9.17
CA GLY A 30 -15.91 -1.92 7.94
C GLY A 30 -15.83 -3.44 7.83
N ASP A 31 -14.67 -4.01 8.14
CA ASP A 31 -14.47 -5.47 8.13
C ASP A 31 -15.32 -6.17 9.19
N GLU A 32 -15.35 -5.66 10.41
CA GLU A 32 -16.17 -6.19 11.49
C GLU A 32 -17.67 -6.12 11.15
N LEU A 33 -18.16 -4.99 10.64
CA LEU A 33 -19.53 -4.84 10.22
C LEU A 33 -19.89 -5.73 9.03
N SER A 34 -18.99 -5.93 8.06
CA SER A 34 -19.19 -6.84 6.95
C SER A 34 -19.35 -8.28 7.45
N ALA A 35 -18.51 -8.68 8.41
CA ALA A 35 -18.61 -10.02 9.05
C ALA A 35 -19.93 -10.19 9.82
N LEU A 36 -20.39 -9.18 10.54
CA LEU A 36 -21.68 -9.19 11.26
C LEU A 36 -22.88 -9.31 10.30
N ILE A 37 -22.80 -8.66 9.12
CA ILE A 37 -23.84 -8.77 8.08
C ILE A 37 -23.79 -10.14 7.39
N GLY A 38 -22.64 -10.81 7.40
CA GLY A 38 -22.43 -12.08 6.70
C GLY A 38 -22.21 -11.93 5.19
N ILE A 39 -21.79 -10.76 4.72
CA ILE A 39 -21.43 -10.51 3.33
C ILE A 39 -20.03 -9.88 3.31
N GLU A 40 -19.04 -10.65 2.83
CA GLU A 40 -17.64 -10.30 2.87
C GLU A 40 -17.37 -8.96 2.16
N LYS A 41 -16.63 -8.07 2.83
CA LYS A 41 -16.21 -6.73 2.34
C LYS A 41 -17.35 -5.77 1.94
N SER A 42 -18.61 -6.06 2.24
CA SER A 42 -19.76 -5.20 1.86
C SER A 42 -19.66 -3.78 2.42
N VAL A 43 -19.41 -3.64 3.72
CA VAL A 43 -19.27 -2.33 4.39
C VAL A 43 -17.88 -1.74 4.17
N THR A 44 -16.85 -2.58 4.18
CA THR A 44 -15.46 -2.19 3.91
C THR A 44 -15.34 -1.48 2.55
N LEU A 45 -15.98 -2.00 1.51
CA LEU A 45 -15.99 -1.37 0.19
C LEU A 45 -16.64 0.02 0.23
N VAL A 46 -17.79 0.16 0.87
CA VAL A 46 -18.49 1.44 0.99
C VAL A 46 -17.60 2.49 1.68
N ILE A 47 -16.99 2.11 2.81
CA ILE A 47 -16.06 2.98 3.53
C ILE A 47 -14.84 3.31 2.67
N GLY A 48 -14.25 2.32 1.99
CA GLY A 48 -13.12 2.51 1.09
C GLY A 48 -13.42 3.49 -0.04
N ILE A 49 -14.60 3.39 -0.67
CA ILE A 49 -15.05 4.34 -1.70
C ILE A 49 -15.20 5.76 -1.12
N ILE A 50 -15.83 5.89 0.05
CA ILE A 50 -16.03 7.20 0.69
C ILE A 50 -14.68 7.85 1.01
N LEU A 51 -13.75 7.14 1.65
CA LEU A 51 -12.43 7.67 1.98
C LEU A 51 -11.65 8.04 0.71
N SER A 52 -11.68 7.19 -0.31
CA SER A 52 -11.04 7.45 -1.61
C SER A 52 -11.62 8.70 -2.28
N ALA A 53 -12.95 8.85 -2.26
CA ALA A 53 -13.62 10.01 -2.83
C ALA A 53 -13.25 11.30 -2.07
N ILE A 54 -13.20 11.27 -0.72
CA ILE A 54 -12.79 12.44 0.08
C ILE A 54 -11.35 12.86 -0.26
N LEU A 55 -10.41 11.91 -0.36
CA LEU A 55 -9.02 12.20 -0.73
C LEU A 55 -8.94 12.76 -2.16
N LEU A 56 -9.61 12.13 -3.13
CA LEU A 56 -9.59 12.60 -4.51
C LEU A 56 -10.17 14.00 -4.65
N LEU A 57 -11.30 14.29 -3.98
CA LEU A 57 -11.92 15.61 -3.97
C LEU A 57 -10.99 16.64 -3.31
N PHE A 58 -10.39 16.30 -2.16
CA PHE A 58 -9.42 17.17 -1.50
C PHE A 58 -8.24 17.49 -2.42
N MET A 59 -7.68 16.48 -3.07
CA MET A 59 -6.54 16.66 -3.99
C MET A 59 -6.94 17.48 -5.23
N LYS A 60 -8.11 17.22 -5.80
CA LYS A 60 -8.65 17.96 -6.94
C LYS A 60 -8.83 19.46 -6.64
N GLU A 61 -9.50 19.77 -5.53
CA GLU A 61 -9.79 21.15 -5.14
C GLU A 61 -8.54 21.96 -4.76
N ASN A 62 -7.47 21.28 -4.36
CA ASN A 62 -6.21 21.91 -4.01
C ASN A 62 -5.14 21.80 -5.11
N GLY A 63 -5.46 21.24 -6.28
CA GLY A 63 -4.54 21.11 -7.42
C GLY A 63 -3.37 20.14 -7.16
N LEU A 64 -3.53 19.16 -6.26
CA LEU A 64 -2.44 18.33 -5.75
C LEU A 64 -2.16 17.04 -6.56
N PHE A 65 -2.89 16.77 -7.65
CA PHE A 65 -2.71 15.51 -8.40
C PHE A 65 -1.29 15.32 -8.92
N ALA A 66 -0.70 16.35 -9.50
CA ALA A 66 0.66 16.27 -10.01
C ALA A 66 1.70 16.19 -8.87
N ASP A 67 1.48 16.93 -7.78
CA ASP A 67 2.39 16.99 -6.63
C ASP A 67 2.46 15.63 -5.92
N TYR A 68 1.37 14.89 -5.88
CA TYR A 68 1.29 13.54 -5.29
C TYR A 68 1.38 12.42 -6.33
N GLY A 69 1.82 12.73 -7.54
CA GLY A 69 2.12 11.71 -8.54
C GLY A 69 0.92 10.97 -9.10
N LEU A 70 -0.31 11.53 -9.01
CA LEU A 70 -1.46 11.02 -9.76
C LEU A 70 -1.38 11.47 -11.22
N CYS A 71 -0.28 11.13 -11.86
CA CYS A 71 0.06 11.46 -13.24
C CYS A 71 0.88 10.33 -13.87
N ALA A 72 1.07 10.38 -15.18
CA ALA A 72 1.87 9.39 -15.90
C ALA A 72 3.33 9.34 -15.37
N PRO A 73 3.95 8.13 -15.33
CA PRO A 73 5.34 7.99 -14.91
C PRO A 73 6.29 8.81 -15.77
N LYS A 74 7.23 9.52 -15.13
CA LYS A 74 8.29 10.31 -15.81
C LYS A 74 9.53 9.48 -16.12
N ALA A 75 9.68 8.30 -15.49
CA ALA A 75 10.76 7.36 -15.76
C ALA A 75 10.37 6.37 -16.84
N SER A 76 11.32 5.99 -17.71
CA SER A 76 11.07 4.96 -18.72
C SER A 76 10.92 3.57 -18.09
N ALA A 77 10.10 2.71 -18.69
CA ALA A 77 9.92 1.32 -18.24
C ALA A 77 11.26 0.57 -18.18
N LYS A 78 12.15 0.79 -19.15
CA LYS A 78 13.50 0.21 -19.17
C LYS A 78 14.29 0.54 -17.91
N SER A 79 14.25 1.78 -17.44
CA SER A 79 14.96 2.22 -16.22
C SER A 79 14.34 1.65 -14.94
N MET A 80 13.14 1.09 -15.03
CA MET A 80 12.39 0.39 -13.98
C MET A 80 12.41 -1.13 -14.18
N LEU A 81 13.39 -1.68 -14.90
CA LEU A 81 13.49 -3.11 -15.25
C LEU A 81 12.18 -3.68 -15.83
N TYR A 82 11.45 -2.87 -16.62
CA TYR A 82 10.14 -3.22 -17.18
C TYR A 82 9.14 -3.73 -16.12
N TYR A 83 9.35 -3.35 -14.85
CA TYR A 83 8.52 -3.75 -13.71
C TYR A 83 8.50 -5.27 -13.46
N ILE A 84 9.48 -6.05 -13.98
CA ILE A 84 9.53 -7.51 -13.81
C ILE A 84 9.43 -7.95 -12.34
N PRO A 85 10.14 -7.33 -11.35
CA PRO A 85 9.99 -7.74 -9.96
C PRO A 85 8.57 -7.57 -9.41
N ILE A 86 7.82 -6.56 -9.91
CA ILE A 86 6.41 -6.38 -9.55
C ILE A 86 5.55 -7.51 -10.12
N LEU A 87 5.77 -7.87 -11.39
CA LEU A 87 5.01 -8.96 -12.01
C LEU A 87 5.20 -10.27 -11.25
N VAL A 88 6.42 -10.54 -10.75
CA VAL A 88 6.67 -11.70 -9.89
C VAL A 88 5.93 -11.55 -8.55
N MET A 89 6.01 -10.39 -7.89
CA MET A 89 5.29 -10.11 -6.64
C MET A 89 3.78 -10.35 -6.79
N LEU A 90 3.17 -9.92 -7.89
CA LEU A 90 1.74 -10.10 -8.13
C LEU A 90 1.28 -11.56 -8.11
N THR A 91 2.16 -12.51 -8.44
CA THR A 91 1.82 -13.94 -8.43
C THR A 91 1.82 -14.56 -7.03
N ALA A 92 2.35 -13.86 -6.01
CA ALA A 92 2.63 -14.46 -4.70
C ALA A 92 1.41 -15.02 -3.99
N ASN A 93 0.26 -14.35 -4.10
CA ASN A 93 -1.00 -14.84 -3.54
C ASN A 93 -1.51 -16.15 -4.21
N LEU A 94 -0.92 -16.55 -5.32
CA LEU A 94 -1.32 -17.75 -6.08
C LEU A 94 -0.31 -18.90 -5.91
N TRP A 95 0.76 -18.73 -5.13
CA TRP A 95 1.83 -19.74 -5.00
C TRP A 95 1.38 -21.02 -4.27
N TYR A 96 0.32 -20.93 -3.45
CA TYR A 96 -0.26 -22.10 -2.76
C TYR A 96 -1.40 -22.76 -3.54
N GLY A 97 -1.64 -22.30 -4.77
CA GLY A 97 -2.76 -22.69 -5.62
C GLY A 97 -3.87 -21.63 -5.65
N VAL A 98 -4.84 -21.88 -6.49
CA VAL A 98 -5.95 -20.97 -6.77
C VAL A 98 -7.26 -21.63 -6.37
N ILE A 99 -8.10 -20.92 -5.62
CA ILE A 99 -9.44 -21.36 -5.22
C ILE A 99 -10.42 -20.18 -5.26
N LEU A 100 -11.71 -20.47 -5.46
CA LEU A 100 -12.77 -19.50 -5.25
C LEU A 100 -13.22 -19.57 -3.78
N ASN A 101 -12.76 -18.61 -2.98
CA ASN A 101 -13.07 -18.59 -1.53
C ASN A 101 -14.49 -18.11 -1.24
N TYR A 102 -15.10 -17.36 -2.15
CA TYR A 102 -16.40 -16.71 -1.94
C TYR A 102 -17.32 -16.87 -3.15
N GLY A 103 -18.61 -16.57 -2.97
CA GLY A 103 -19.58 -16.45 -4.04
C GLY A 103 -19.23 -15.26 -4.99
N ALA A 104 -19.87 -15.24 -6.17
CA ALA A 104 -19.56 -14.23 -7.20
C ALA A 104 -19.69 -12.78 -6.69
N LEU A 105 -20.76 -12.49 -5.92
CA LEU A 105 -20.96 -11.14 -5.36
C LEU A 105 -19.82 -10.75 -4.41
N GLU A 106 -19.51 -11.61 -3.44
CA GLU A 106 -18.48 -11.32 -2.43
C GLU A 106 -17.08 -11.25 -3.06
N THR A 107 -16.80 -12.09 -4.06
CA THR A 107 -15.54 -12.00 -4.84
C THR A 107 -15.40 -10.62 -5.50
N VAL A 108 -16.46 -10.09 -6.10
CA VAL A 108 -16.44 -8.74 -6.71
C VAL A 108 -16.27 -7.66 -5.64
N LEU A 109 -17.02 -7.74 -4.53
CA LEU A 109 -16.92 -6.79 -3.42
C LEU A 109 -15.50 -6.78 -2.83
N TYR A 110 -14.90 -7.96 -2.65
CA TYR A 110 -13.54 -8.12 -2.16
C TYR A 110 -12.52 -7.46 -3.09
N ILE A 111 -12.56 -7.78 -4.38
CA ILE A 111 -11.65 -7.18 -5.38
C ILE A 111 -11.75 -5.65 -5.35
N LEU A 112 -12.96 -5.11 -5.39
CA LEU A 112 -13.16 -3.65 -5.40
C LEU A 112 -12.70 -3.01 -4.08
N ALA A 113 -12.95 -3.64 -2.94
CA ALA A 113 -12.46 -3.17 -1.64
C ALA A 113 -10.92 -3.14 -1.60
N MET A 114 -10.25 -4.20 -2.09
CA MET A 114 -8.80 -4.29 -2.12
C MET A 114 -8.15 -3.29 -3.10
N LEU A 115 -8.83 -2.94 -4.19
CA LEU A 115 -8.39 -1.85 -5.07
C LEU A 115 -8.48 -0.48 -4.35
N CYS A 116 -9.53 -0.24 -3.56
CA CYS A 116 -9.63 0.95 -2.72
C CYS A 116 -8.53 0.98 -1.65
N VAL A 117 -8.23 -0.16 -1.00
CA VAL A 117 -7.13 -0.30 -0.03
C VAL A 117 -5.81 0.08 -0.68
N GLY A 118 -5.47 -0.52 -1.84
CA GLY A 118 -4.23 -0.20 -2.54
C GLY A 118 -4.12 1.28 -2.93
N PHE A 119 -5.21 1.90 -3.35
CA PHE A 119 -5.26 3.34 -3.62
C PHE A 119 -5.02 4.17 -2.34
N LEU A 120 -5.77 3.90 -1.28
CA LEU A 120 -5.70 4.64 -0.03
C LEU A 120 -4.30 4.55 0.60
N GLU A 121 -3.75 3.35 0.68
CA GLU A 121 -2.42 3.15 1.27
C GLU A 121 -1.32 3.85 0.48
N GLU A 122 -1.32 3.75 -0.85
CA GLU A 122 -0.31 4.44 -1.65
C GLU A 122 -0.44 5.97 -1.55
N VAL A 123 -1.65 6.51 -1.57
CA VAL A 123 -1.86 7.96 -1.42
C VAL A 123 -1.48 8.43 -0.02
N ILE A 124 -1.84 7.68 1.03
CA ILE A 124 -1.55 8.06 2.42
C ILE A 124 -0.05 7.96 2.72
N PHE A 125 0.58 6.82 2.43
CA PHE A 125 1.97 6.58 2.84
C PHE A 125 2.98 7.24 1.89
N ARG A 126 2.77 7.21 0.56
CA ARG A 126 3.71 7.76 -0.44
C ARG A 126 3.31 9.17 -0.87
N GLY A 127 2.02 9.45 -0.99
CA GLY A 127 1.53 10.79 -1.29
C GLY A 127 1.65 11.72 -0.08
N LEU A 128 0.93 11.45 1.01
CA LEU A 128 0.85 12.37 2.14
C LEU A 128 2.08 12.30 3.05
N LEU A 129 2.38 11.12 3.63
CA LEU A 129 3.42 11.00 4.66
C LEU A 129 4.83 11.23 4.08
N PHE A 130 5.19 10.51 3.02
CA PHE A 130 6.51 10.66 2.40
C PHE A 130 6.71 12.08 1.89
N GLU A 131 5.75 12.67 1.15
CA GLU A 131 5.87 14.03 0.61
C GLU A 131 5.95 15.10 1.70
N ALA A 132 5.25 14.92 2.84
CA ALA A 132 5.34 15.83 3.97
C ALA A 132 6.75 15.82 4.58
N MET A 133 7.37 14.63 4.70
CA MET A 133 8.67 14.45 5.36
C MET A 133 9.86 14.72 4.43
N ARG A 134 9.74 14.47 3.11
CA ARG A 134 10.88 14.57 2.20
C ARG A 134 11.42 16.01 2.05
N LYS A 135 10.63 17.00 2.45
CA LYS A 135 11.06 18.42 2.46
C LYS A 135 12.20 18.66 3.45
N ASP A 136 12.23 17.88 4.53
CA ASP A 136 13.26 18.00 5.56
C ASP A 136 14.38 16.96 5.35
N SER A 137 14.02 15.71 5.00
CA SER A 137 14.97 14.65 4.74
C SER A 137 14.36 13.54 3.89
N VAL A 138 14.84 13.38 2.67
CA VAL A 138 14.43 12.30 1.76
C VAL A 138 14.72 10.93 2.37
N LYS A 139 15.89 10.75 3.01
CA LYS A 139 16.26 9.48 3.63
C LYS A 139 15.34 9.12 4.80
N ALA A 140 15.04 10.07 5.67
CA ALA A 140 14.12 9.85 6.78
C ALA A 140 12.71 9.55 6.26
N ALA A 141 12.24 10.27 5.24
CA ALA A 141 10.94 10.05 4.63
C ALA A 141 10.80 8.64 4.03
N ILE A 142 11.84 8.14 3.32
CA ILE A 142 11.86 6.78 2.77
C ILE A 142 11.74 5.76 3.91
N ILE A 143 12.56 5.89 4.96
CA ILE A 143 12.59 4.94 6.07
C ILE A 143 11.25 4.96 6.82
N VAL A 144 10.80 6.13 7.24
CA VAL A 144 9.58 6.27 8.04
C VAL A 144 8.36 5.79 7.26
N SER A 145 8.18 6.24 6.01
CA SER A 145 7.03 5.80 5.20
C SER A 145 7.01 4.28 5.02
N SER A 146 8.16 3.65 4.76
CA SER A 146 8.26 2.20 4.51
C SER A 146 8.04 1.38 5.78
N VAL A 147 8.68 1.78 6.89
CA VAL A 147 8.60 1.06 8.18
C VAL A 147 7.21 1.23 8.79
N THR A 148 6.64 2.45 8.77
CA THR A 148 5.29 2.70 9.28
C THR A 148 4.25 1.91 8.49
N PHE A 149 4.41 1.82 7.16
CA PHE A 149 3.55 0.99 6.31
C PHE A 149 3.60 -0.48 6.71
N GLY A 150 4.80 -1.06 6.85
CA GLY A 150 4.94 -2.48 7.24
C GLY A 150 4.39 -2.76 8.65
N ILE A 151 4.77 -1.94 9.64
CA ILE A 151 4.30 -2.08 11.03
C ILE A 151 2.77 -1.90 11.12
N GLY A 152 2.19 -1.07 10.26
CA GLY A 152 0.75 -0.88 10.19
C GLY A 152 -0.05 -2.18 10.06
N HIS A 153 0.53 -3.22 9.44
CA HIS A 153 -0.12 -4.53 9.30
C HIS A 153 -0.29 -5.29 10.63
N ILE A 154 0.40 -4.85 11.71
CA ILE A 154 0.22 -5.46 13.03
C ILE A 154 -1.23 -5.31 13.55
N ILE A 155 -1.96 -4.29 13.02
CA ILE A 155 -3.36 -4.07 13.37
C ILE A 155 -4.25 -5.28 13.03
N ASN A 156 -3.84 -6.11 12.06
CA ASN A 156 -4.57 -7.32 11.66
C ASN A 156 -4.68 -8.34 12.79
N LEU A 157 -3.81 -8.28 13.82
CA LEU A 157 -3.92 -9.13 15.01
C LEU A 157 -5.09 -8.74 15.93
N ILE A 158 -5.58 -7.51 15.82
CA ILE A 158 -6.56 -6.95 16.77
C ILE A 158 -7.83 -6.40 16.09
N ASN A 159 -7.87 -6.37 14.76
CA ASN A 159 -8.99 -5.78 14.00
C ASN A 159 -10.09 -6.77 13.61
N GLY A 160 -10.11 -7.97 14.20
CA GLY A 160 -11.12 -9.00 13.88
C GLY A 160 -10.86 -9.79 12.60
N SER A 161 -9.74 -9.56 11.89
CA SER A 161 -9.40 -10.28 10.65
C SER A 161 -9.08 -11.76 10.86
N GLY A 162 -8.91 -12.20 12.11
CA GLY A 162 -8.52 -13.59 12.43
C GLY A 162 -7.04 -13.91 12.10
N ALA A 163 -6.21 -12.89 11.87
CA ALA A 163 -4.81 -13.12 11.55
C ALA A 163 -4.06 -13.82 12.69
N GLU A 164 -3.33 -14.88 12.36
CA GLU A 164 -2.44 -15.58 13.29
C GLU A 164 -1.12 -14.79 13.46
N LEU A 165 -0.46 -15.01 14.61
CA LEU A 165 0.74 -14.24 14.98
C LEU A 165 1.87 -14.39 13.96
N LEU A 166 2.26 -15.63 13.62
CA LEU A 166 3.40 -15.87 12.72
C LEU A 166 3.13 -15.34 11.29
N PRO A 167 2.01 -15.67 10.63
CA PRO A 167 1.69 -15.08 9.32
C PRO A 167 1.68 -13.56 9.34
N ASN A 168 1.16 -12.94 10.40
CA ASN A 168 1.14 -11.48 10.51
C ASN A 168 2.55 -10.88 10.70
N LEU A 169 3.41 -11.48 11.51
CA LEU A 169 4.80 -11.03 11.65
C LEU A 169 5.58 -11.17 10.32
N LEU A 170 5.36 -12.27 9.59
CA LEU A 170 5.93 -12.44 8.25
C LEU A 170 5.40 -11.35 7.29
N GLN A 171 4.10 -11.02 7.40
CA GLN A 171 3.51 -9.93 6.63
C GLN A 171 4.18 -8.58 6.94
N VAL A 172 4.41 -8.25 8.20
CA VAL A 172 5.12 -7.01 8.60
C VAL A 172 6.50 -6.92 7.93
N VAL A 173 7.23 -8.04 7.87
CA VAL A 173 8.57 -8.09 7.26
C VAL A 173 8.52 -7.83 5.76
N TYR A 174 7.73 -8.62 5.00
CA TYR A 174 7.69 -8.43 3.55
C TYR A 174 6.96 -7.14 3.14
N ALA A 175 5.97 -6.70 3.92
CA ALA A 175 5.31 -5.42 3.67
C ALA A 175 6.23 -4.23 3.91
N THR A 176 7.14 -4.30 4.90
CA THR A 176 8.20 -3.28 5.07
C THR A 176 9.10 -3.23 3.83
N ALA A 177 9.56 -4.37 3.32
CA ALA A 177 10.38 -4.43 2.11
C ALA A 177 9.62 -3.93 0.87
N ALA A 178 8.35 -4.29 0.71
CA ALA A 178 7.46 -3.74 -0.32
C ALA A 178 7.26 -2.23 -0.13
N GLY A 179 7.19 -1.76 1.10
CA GLY A 179 7.16 -0.34 1.46
C GLY A 179 8.35 0.42 0.87
N PHE A 180 9.57 -0.09 1.05
CA PHE A 180 10.78 0.46 0.43
C PHE A 180 10.71 0.42 -1.09
N MET A 181 10.23 -0.68 -1.68
CA MET A 181 10.06 -0.80 -3.13
C MET A 181 9.12 0.27 -3.68
N PHE A 182 7.93 0.39 -3.13
CA PHE A 182 6.93 1.35 -3.62
C PHE A 182 7.38 2.80 -3.46
N VAL A 183 7.99 3.16 -2.32
CA VAL A 183 8.51 4.54 -2.14
C VAL A 183 9.63 4.85 -3.12
N MET A 184 10.54 3.90 -3.41
CA MET A 184 11.61 4.09 -4.39
C MET A 184 11.08 4.17 -5.82
N MET A 185 10.06 3.38 -6.16
CA MET A 185 9.37 3.47 -7.44
C MET A 185 8.71 4.83 -7.62
N TYR A 186 7.95 5.27 -6.63
CA TYR A 186 7.34 6.60 -6.63
C TYR A 186 8.40 7.70 -6.73
N TYR A 187 9.42 7.67 -5.90
CA TYR A 187 10.49 8.67 -5.90
C TYR A 187 11.20 8.78 -7.25
N LYS A 188 11.46 7.66 -7.93
CA LYS A 188 12.08 7.61 -9.26
C LYS A 188 11.14 8.01 -10.39
N SER A 189 9.92 7.45 -10.40
CA SER A 189 8.96 7.66 -11.49
C SER A 189 8.17 8.96 -11.37
N LYS A 190 8.09 9.53 -10.17
CA LYS A 190 7.20 10.65 -9.81
C LYS A 190 5.73 10.35 -10.11
N SER A 191 5.36 9.05 -10.05
CA SER A 191 3.99 8.59 -10.29
C SER A 191 3.59 7.53 -9.27
N LEU A 192 2.43 7.72 -8.65
CA LEU A 192 1.79 6.73 -7.79
C LEU A 192 0.96 5.71 -8.58
N ILE A 193 0.63 5.99 -9.84
CA ILE A 193 -0.31 5.16 -10.62
C ILE A 193 0.18 3.71 -10.69
N VAL A 194 1.47 3.49 -10.99
CA VAL A 194 2.02 2.13 -11.06
C VAL A 194 2.00 1.44 -9.70
N CYS A 195 2.31 2.18 -8.61
CA CYS A 195 2.26 1.66 -7.25
C CYS A 195 0.83 1.27 -6.86
N ILE A 196 -0.14 2.15 -7.12
CA ILE A 196 -1.57 1.92 -6.85
C ILE A 196 -2.08 0.67 -7.60
N ILE A 197 -1.78 0.57 -8.90
CA ILE A 197 -2.21 -0.58 -9.72
C ILE A 197 -1.55 -1.87 -9.19
N ALA A 198 -0.23 -1.86 -8.97
CA ALA A 198 0.48 -3.04 -8.48
C ALA A 198 -0.01 -3.48 -7.11
N HIS A 199 -0.12 -2.55 -6.16
CA HIS A 199 -0.56 -2.84 -4.80
C HIS A 199 -2.01 -3.30 -4.76
N GLY A 200 -2.92 -2.56 -5.39
CA GLY A 200 -4.33 -2.93 -5.46
C GLY A 200 -4.55 -4.30 -6.13
N THR A 201 -3.81 -4.60 -7.22
CA THR A 201 -3.88 -5.91 -7.88
C THR A 201 -3.34 -7.02 -6.99
N PHE A 202 -2.20 -6.80 -6.32
CA PHE A 202 -1.65 -7.76 -5.35
C PHE A 202 -2.68 -8.09 -4.26
N ASN A 203 -3.26 -7.07 -3.64
CA ASN A 203 -4.28 -7.26 -2.62
C ASN A 203 -5.55 -7.92 -3.17
N ALA A 204 -6.01 -7.54 -4.37
CA ALA A 204 -7.20 -8.13 -4.98
C ALA A 204 -7.01 -9.61 -5.33
N LEU A 205 -5.81 -10.03 -5.73
CA LEU A 205 -5.51 -11.44 -6.04
C LEU A 205 -5.55 -12.34 -4.80
N SER A 206 -5.48 -11.80 -3.58
CA SER A 206 -5.58 -12.59 -2.35
C SER A 206 -6.94 -13.28 -2.21
N VAL A 207 -8.00 -12.79 -2.86
CA VAL A 207 -9.32 -13.44 -2.88
C VAL A 207 -9.28 -14.85 -3.46
N PHE A 208 -8.27 -15.15 -4.28
CA PHE A 208 -8.07 -16.45 -4.92
C PHE A 208 -6.98 -17.29 -4.25
N ALA A 209 -6.36 -16.81 -3.18
CA ALA A 209 -5.30 -17.52 -2.48
C ALA A 209 -5.84 -18.79 -1.80
N ASN A 210 -5.19 -19.94 -2.02
CA ASN A 210 -5.52 -21.19 -1.36
C ASN A 210 -4.71 -21.35 -0.06
N GLU A 211 -5.10 -20.59 0.96
CA GLU A 211 -4.41 -20.60 2.25
C GLU A 211 -4.47 -21.96 2.98
N ALA A 212 -5.46 -22.81 2.65
CA ALA A 212 -5.57 -24.15 3.23
C ALA A 212 -4.41 -25.07 2.81
N ASN A 213 -3.79 -24.81 1.65
CA ASN A 213 -2.63 -25.57 1.17
C ASN A 213 -1.29 -25.02 1.70
N ALA A 214 -1.27 -23.87 2.36
CA ALA A 214 -0.06 -23.23 2.83
C ALA A 214 0.44 -23.88 4.13
N THR A 215 1.55 -24.62 4.06
CA THR A 215 2.26 -25.03 5.28
C THR A 215 3.02 -23.86 5.89
N GLU A 216 3.45 -24.00 7.15
CA GLU A 216 4.25 -22.97 7.84
C GLU A 216 5.56 -22.70 7.08
N GLU A 217 6.24 -23.76 6.62
CA GLU A 217 7.48 -23.62 5.84
C GLU A 217 7.24 -22.88 4.52
N MET A 218 6.13 -23.16 3.83
CA MET A 218 5.76 -22.45 2.60
C MET A 218 5.49 -20.97 2.86
N ARG A 219 4.84 -20.62 3.97
CA ARG A 219 4.58 -19.23 4.39
C ARG A 219 5.90 -18.49 4.67
N ILE A 220 6.82 -19.12 5.42
CA ILE A 220 8.15 -18.57 5.72
C ILE A 220 8.94 -18.37 4.43
N LEU A 221 8.99 -19.39 3.55
CA LEU A 221 9.71 -19.29 2.29
C LEU A 221 9.16 -18.19 1.39
N SER A 222 7.86 -18.08 1.27
CA SER A 222 7.20 -17.03 0.47
C SER A 222 7.48 -15.64 1.02
N ALA A 223 7.46 -15.46 2.35
CA ALA A 223 7.80 -14.20 2.98
C ALA A 223 9.26 -13.81 2.73
N ILE A 224 10.19 -14.79 2.80
CA ILE A 224 11.61 -14.57 2.46
C ILE A 224 11.75 -14.17 0.99
N LEU A 225 11.13 -14.90 0.07
CA LEU A 225 11.19 -14.61 -1.36
C LEU A 225 10.63 -13.23 -1.68
N LEU A 226 9.46 -12.87 -1.13
CA LEU A 226 8.86 -11.54 -1.29
C LEU A 226 9.79 -10.45 -0.73
N THR A 227 10.36 -10.65 0.45
CA THR A 227 11.29 -9.70 1.07
C THR A 227 12.53 -9.51 0.21
N VAL A 228 13.11 -10.60 -0.31
CA VAL A 228 14.31 -10.54 -1.16
C VAL A 228 14.00 -9.87 -2.50
N ILE A 229 12.89 -10.22 -3.16
CA ILE A 229 12.51 -9.64 -4.46
C ILE A 229 12.25 -8.14 -4.32
N THR A 230 11.39 -7.75 -3.38
CA THR A 230 11.01 -6.34 -3.20
C THR A 230 12.16 -5.50 -2.65
N GLY A 231 12.90 -6.02 -1.67
CA GLY A 231 14.06 -5.36 -1.10
C GLY A 231 15.21 -5.19 -2.09
N SER A 232 15.53 -6.22 -2.89
CA SER A 232 16.56 -6.13 -3.94
C SER A 232 16.17 -5.13 -5.03
N TYR A 233 14.90 -5.10 -5.39
CA TYR A 233 14.41 -4.13 -6.37
C TYR A 233 14.44 -2.70 -5.81
N ALA A 234 14.05 -2.49 -4.55
CA ALA A 234 14.21 -1.20 -3.88
C ALA A 234 15.66 -0.74 -3.86
N LEU A 235 16.60 -1.64 -3.55
CA LEU A 235 18.05 -1.35 -3.55
C LEU A 235 18.56 -0.99 -4.96
N TYR A 236 18.16 -1.75 -5.99
CA TYR A 236 18.50 -1.44 -7.38
C TYR A 236 18.02 -0.01 -7.76
N LEU A 237 16.78 0.33 -7.43
CA LEU A 237 16.24 1.66 -7.70
C LEU A 237 17.03 2.74 -6.95
N ALA A 238 17.35 2.53 -5.66
CA ALA A 238 18.15 3.45 -4.86
C ALA A 238 19.55 3.68 -5.46
N LEU A 239 20.25 2.61 -5.81
CA LEU A 239 21.59 2.68 -6.42
C LEU A 239 21.55 3.41 -7.78
N SER A 240 20.50 3.18 -8.58
CA SER A 240 20.32 3.84 -9.86
C SER A 240 20.08 5.36 -9.76
N MET A 241 19.79 5.86 -8.55
CA MET A 241 19.51 7.28 -8.26
C MET A 241 20.54 7.92 -7.32
N LYS A 242 21.63 7.23 -6.96
CA LYS A 242 22.58 7.67 -5.94
C LYS A 242 23.09 9.11 -6.14
N GLY A 243 23.32 9.54 -7.39
CA GLY A 243 23.72 10.91 -7.70
C GLY A 243 22.62 11.97 -7.42
N LYS A 244 21.34 11.63 -7.67
CA LYS A 244 20.21 12.53 -7.43
C LYS A 244 19.84 12.63 -5.96
N MET A 245 19.93 11.54 -5.21
CA MET A 245 19.62 11.54 -3.77
C MET A 245 20.60 12.40 -2.98
N ASN A 246 21.85 12.52 -3.42
CA ASN A 246 22.85 13.39 -2.77
C ASN A 246 22.62 14.88 -3.05
N THR A 247 22.05 15.25 -4.21
CA THR A 247 21.74 16.65 -4.53
C THR A 247 20.45 17.15 -3.86
N ASP A 248 19.53 16.26 -3.52
CA ASP A 248 18.31 16.60 -2.76
C ASP A 248 18.58 16.72 -1.23
N LEU A 249 19.83 16.49 -0.80
CA LEU A 249 20.31 16.60 0.59
C LEU A 249 21.11 17.88 0.87
N THR A 250 21.39 18.69 -0.16
CA THR A 250 22.06 20.01 -0.08
C THR A 250 21.08 21.12 -0.35
#